data_d4140e4b4bfe5a8a3d277fbce8319527
#
_entry.id   d4140e4b4bfe5a8a3d277fbce8319527
#
_cell.length_a   1.000
_cell.length_b   1.000
_cell.length_c   1.000
_cell.angle_alpha   90.00
_cell.angle_beta   90.00
_cell.angle_gamma   90.00
#
_symmetry.space_group_name_H-M   'P 1'
#
loop_
_entity.id
_entity.type
_entity.pdbx_description
1 polymer ?
#
loop_
_entity_poly.entity_id
_entity_poly.type
_entity_poly.pdbx_seq_one_letter_code
_entity_poly.pdbx_strand_id
1 'polypeptide(L)'
;MYKRTIDNRWSFKDADTKEFTHCYHAYPAMMIPQVARALIEEYKPEDGVELLFDPYMGSGTSLVEASIKGINAIGTDLNPLARLMSHVKTTHYDLSCIRDTFSMMQALFFEYSEDKVKNKNFDNISNYTYSVSYTH
;
A
#
# COMPACT_ATOMS: atom_id res chain seq x y z
N MET A 1 -24.89 24.22 26.57
CA MET A 1 -24.46 22.86 26.94
C MET A 1 -24.47 22.00 25.68
N TYR A 2 -23.32 21.56 25.19
CA TYR A 2 -23.28 20.76 23.98
C TYR A 2 -23.69 19.31 24.29
N LYS A 3 -24.71 18.81 23.61
CA LYS A 3 -25.16 17.43 23.76
C LYS A 3 -24.27 16.54 22.88
N ARG A 4 -23.46 15.65 23.49
CA ARG A 4 -22.64 14.69 22.77
C ARG A 4 -23.56 13.59 22.24
N THR A 5 -23.65 13.46 20.93
CA THR A 5 -24.37 12.35 20.29
C THR A 5 -23.33 11.34 19.77
N ILE A 6 -23.52 10.07 20.07
CA ILE A 6 -22.69 8.99 19.53
C ILE A 6 -23.35 8.52 18.24
N ASP A 7 -22.64 8.64 17.12
CA ASP A 7 -23.09 8.11 15.84
C ASP A 7 -22.41 6.74 15.61
N ASN A 8 -23.21 5.68 15.72
CA ASN A 8 -22.72 4.32 15.57
C ASN A 8 -22.47 3.91 14.10
N ARG A 9 -22.86 4.73 13.12
CA ARG A 9 -22.61 4.46 11.69
C ARG A 9 -21.13 4.29 11.37
N TRP A 10 -20.28 4.92 12.16
CA TRP A 10 -18.82 4.88 12.00
C TRP A 10 -18.12 3.86 12.90
N SER A 11 -18.89 2.98 13.55
CA SER A 11 -18.35 1.94 14.43
C SER A 11 -18.16 0.64 13.64
N PHE A 12 -16.95 0.40 13.18
CA PHE A 12 -16.58 -0.79 12.40
C PHE A 12 -15.80 -1.82 13.26
N LYS A 13 -16.28 -2.09 14.49
CA LYS A 13 -15.56 -2.92 15.47
C LYS A 13 -15.28 -4.35 15.00
N ASP A 14 -16.21 -4.92 14.22
CA ASP A 14 -16.16 -6.30 13.76
C ASP A 14 -15.78 -6.40 12.27
N ALA A 15 -15.32 -5.28 11.66
CA ALA A 15 -14.98 -5.26 10.25
C ALA A 15 -13.64 -5.94 9.98
N ASP A 16 -13.56 -6.72 8.90
CA ASP A 16 -12.29 -7.23 8.40
C ASP A 16 -11.48 -6.10 7.77
N THR A 17 -10.43 -5.67 8.48
CA THR A 17 -9.54 -4.60 8.03
C THR A 17 -8.42 -5.08 7.10
N LYS A 18 -8.41 -6.38 6.77
CA LYS A 18 -7.39 -7.04 5.95
C LYS A 18 -7.88 -7.45 4.57
N GLU A 19 -9.05 -6.98 4.16
CA GLU A 19 -9.58 -7.21 2.81
C GLU A 19 -8.61 -6.69 1.74
N PHE A 20 -8.61 -7.34 0.56
CA PHE A 20 -7.81 -6.93 -0.60
C PHE A 20 -6.31 -6.76 -0.26
N THR A 21 -5.69 -5.72 -0.79
CA THR A 21 -4.28 -5.39 -0.57
C THR A 21 -3.98 -4.71 0.77
N HIS A 22 -5.01 -4.43 1.59
CA HIS A 22 -4.81 -3.85 2.93
C HIS A 22 -4.02 -4.78 3.86
N CYS A 23 -4.05 -6.10 3.61
CA CYS A 23 -3.32 -7.09 4.40
C CYS A 23 -1.80 -7.13 4.15
N TYR A 24 -1.27 -6.48 3.11
CA TYR A 24 0.13 -6.65 2.70
C TYR A 24 1.14 -6.18 3.73
N HIS A 25 0.81 -5.16 4.51
CA HIS A 25 1.71 -4.67 5.55
C HIS A 25 0.95 -3.93 6.65
N ALA A 26 1.38 -4.10 7.90
CA ALA A 26 0.90 -3.31 9.03
C ALA A 26 1.66 -1.97 9.08
N TYR A 27 0.95 -0.86 8.96
CA TYR A 27 1.50 0.49 9.04
C TYR A 27 0.85 1.23 10.22
N PRO A 28 1.62 1.95 11.05
CA PRO A 28 1.07 2.69 12.18
C PRO A 28 0.00 3.69 11.76
N ALA A 29 -1.05 3.84 12.55
CA ALA A 29 -2.13 4.81 12.35
C ALA A 29 -2.85 4.70 10.98
N MET A 30 -3.01 3.47 10.46
CA MET A 30 -3.82 3.26 9.26
C MET A 30 -5.28 3.61 9.50
N MET A 31 -5.90 4.24 8.50
CA MET A 31 -7.35 4.36 8.44
C MET A 31 -7.99 2.98 8.26
N ILE A 32 -9.13 2.74 8.89
CA ILE A 32 -9.94 1.54 8.66
C ILE A 32 -10.49 1.59 7.23
N PRO A 33 -10.29 0.56 6.38
CA PRO A 33 -10.74 0.57 4.99
C PRO A 33 -12.23 0.88 4.84
N GLN A 34 -13.06 0.35 5.72
CA GLN A 34 -14.50 0.57 5.72
C GLN A 34 -14.88 2.03 5.96
N VAL A 35 -14.07 2.78 6.73
CA VAL A 35 -14.26 4.23 6.92
C VAL A 35 -14.01 4.96 5.60
N ALA A 36 -12.88 4.68 4.93
CA ALA A 36 -12.57 5.29 3.64
C ALA A 36 -13.66 4.98 2.60
N ARG A 37 -14.09 3.72 2.54
CA ARG A 37 -15.16 3.24 1.66
C ARG A 37 -16.47 3.98 1.89
N ALA A 38 -16.88 4.11 3.16
CA ALA A 38 -18.12 4.79 3.52
C ALA A 38 -18.07 6.31 3.21
N LEU A 39 -16.93 6.96 3.45
CA LEU A 39 -16.73 8.37 3.11
C LEU A 39 -16.79 8.59 1.59
N ILE A 40 -16.16 7.75 0.79
CA ILE A 40 -16.24 7.85 -0.67
C ILE A 40 -17.69 7.72 -1.12
N GLU A 41 -18.47 6.77 -0.57
CA GLU A 41 -19.87 6.59 -0.94
C GLU A 41 -20.75 7.76 -0.50
N GLU A 42 -20.56 8.27 0.71
CA GLU A 42 -21.41 9.32 1.28
C GLU A 42 -21.17 10.68 0.63
N TYR A 43 -19.92 10.98 0.25
CA TYR A 43 -19.53 12.32 -0.23
C TYR A 43 -19.24 12.38 -1.73
N LYS A 44 -19.35 11.28 -2.47
CA LYS A 44 -19.22 11.34 -3.92
C LYS A 44 -20.32 12.22 -4.53
N PRO A 45 -19.99 13.10 -5.50
CA PRO A 45 -20.98 13.85 -6.25
C PRO A 45 -21.95 12.94 -7.01
N GLU A 46 -23.19 13.43 -7.30
CA GLU A 46 -24.19 12.66 -8.05
C GLU A 46 -23.76 12.36 -9.49
N ASP A 47 -23.00 13.25 -10.09
CA ASP A 47 -22.43 13.12 -11.45
C ASP A 47 -21.15 12.26 -11.51
N GLY A 48 -20.76 11.69 -10.37
CA GLY A 48 -19.62 10.77 -10.25
C GLY A 48 -18.34 11.46 -9.78
N VAL A 49 -17.30 10.65 -9.58
CA VAL A 49 -15.98 11.11 -9.15
C VAL A 49 -14.96 10.70 -10.21
N GLU A 50 -14.26 11.67 -10.79
CA GLU A 50 -13.18 11.41 -11.74
C GLU A 50 -11.84 11.17 -11.04
N LEU A 51 -11.59 11.87 -9.91
CA LEU A 51 -10.32 11.85 -9.21
C LEU A 51 -10.51 12.01 -7.69
N LEU A 52 -9.92 11.11 -6.92
CA LEU A 52 -9.77 11.24 -5.48
C LEU A 52 -8.35 11.76 -5.17
N PHE A 53 -8.24 12.76 -4.30
CA PHE A 53 -6.97 13.27 -3.82
C PHE A 53 -6.83 13.09 -2.32
N ASP A 54 -5.73 12.42 -1.89
CA ASP A 54 -5.38 12.24 -0.48
C ASP A 54 -4.01 12.88 -0.19
N PRO A 55 -3.98 14.05 0.48
CA PRO A 55 -2.74 14.77 0.78
C PRO A 55 -1.89 14.10 1.87
N TYR A 56 -2.42 13.11 2.59
CA TYR A 56 -1.75 12.39 3.68
C TYR A 56 -2.03 10.89 3.58
N MET A 57 -1.77 10.32 2.41
CA MET A 57 -2.23 8.98 2.03
C MET A 57 -1.71 7.85 2.92
N GLY A 58 -0.63 8.04 3.67
CA GLY A 58 0.00 6.99 4.46
C GLY A 58 0.27 5.73 3.62
N SER A 59 -0.21 4.59 4.10
CA SER A 59 -0.11 3.33 3.36
C SER A 59 -1.14 3.16 2.23
N GLY A 60 -1.88 4.22 1.87
CA GLY A 60 -2.75 4.27 0.69
C GLY A 60 -4.13 3.64 0.86
N THR A 61 -4.70 3.62 2.05
CA THR A 61 -6.04 3.03 2.27
C THR A 61 -7.11 3.68 1.40
N SER A 62 -7.16 5.00 1.34
CA SER A 62 -8.09 5.78 0.51
C SER A 62 -7.88 5.50 -1.00
N LEU A 63 -6.62 5.35 -1.43
CA LEU A 63 -6.28 5.06 -2.82
C LEU A 63 -6.72 3.64 -3.23
N VAL A 64 -6.54 2.65 -2.35
CA VAL A 64 -7.00 1.27 -2.58
C VAL A 64 -8.52 1.24 -2.70
N GLU A 65 -9.25 1.89 -1.79
CA GLU A 65 -10.71 1.93 -1.83
C GLU A 65 -11.25 2.68 -3.06
N ALA A 66 -10.58 3.74 -3.50
CA ALA A 66 -10.89 4.42 -4.76
C ALA A 66 -10.67 3.50 -5.96
N SER A 67 -9.53 2.78 -6.01
CA SER A 67 -9.20 1.83 -7.08
C SER A 67 -10.23 0.70 -7.19
N ILE A 68 -10.68 0.14 -6.06
CA ILE A 68 -11.74 -0.90 -6.04
C ILE A 68 -13.04 -0.39 -6.67
N LYS A 69 -13.31 0.90 -6.57
CA LYS A 69 -14.50 1.55 -7.15
C LYS A 69 -14.27 2.07 -8.59
N GLY A 70 -13.11 1.85 -9.17
CA GLY A 70 -12.76 2.35 -10.50
C GLY A 70 -12.53 3.87 -10.54
N ILE A 71 -12.26 4.51 -9.41
CA ILE A 71 -11.97 5.93 -9.27
C ILE A 71 -10.46 6.13 -9.37
N ASN A 72 -10.00 7.04 -10.22
CA ASN A 72 -8.60 7.46 -10.24
C ASN A 72 -8.24 8.13 -8.92
N ALA A 73 -7.02 7.88 -8.41
CA ALA A 73 -6.59 8.46 -7.15
C ALA A 73 -5.16 8.98 -7.23
N ILE A 74 -4.93 10.10 -6.58
CA ILE A 74 -3.61 10.68 -6.35
C ILE A 74 -3.43 10.85 -4.84
N GLY A 75 -2.27 10.44 -4.34
CA GLY A 75 -1.91 10.63 -2.93
C GLY A 75 -0.52 11.19 -2.77
N THR A 76 -0.29 11.89 -1.68
CA THR A 76 1.04 12.38 -1.28
C THR A 76 1.36 11.94 0.14
N ASP A 77 2.64 11.66 0.40
CA ASP A 77 3.15 11.41 1.74
C ASP A 77 4.64 11.77 1.81
N LEU A 78 5.09 12.25 2.96
CA LEU A 78 6.51 12.57 3.19
C LEU A 78 7.33 11.30 3.42
N ASN A 79 6.72 10.24 3.97
CA ASN A 79 7.40 8.99 4.26
C ASN A 79 7.58 8.16 2.97
N PRO A 80 8.83 7.92 2.51
CA PRO A 80 9.07 7.14 1.30
C PRO A 80 8.57 5.69 1.41
N LEU A 81 8.56 5.09 2.61
CA LEU A 81 7.98 3.76 2.82
C LEU A 81 6.46 3.77 2.61
N ALA A 82 5.76 4.79 3.11
CA ALA A 82 4.32 4.95 2.88
C ALA A 82 4.01 5.04 1.38
N ARG A 83 4.77 5.83 0.63
CA ARG A 83 4.66 5.98 -0.82
C ARG A 83 4.88 4.65 -1.55
N LEU A 84 5.93 3.90 -1.17
CA LEU A 84 6.20 2.58 -1.74
C LEU A 84 5.04 1.61 -1.48
N MET A 85 4.55 1.55 -0.25
CA MET A 85 3.44 0.67 0.13
C MET A 85 2.15 1.01 -0.60
N SER A 86 1.83 2.29 -0.68
CA SER A 86 0.67 2.78 -1.42
C SER A 86 0.76 2.40 -2.90
N HIS A 87 1.92 2.62 -3.53
CA HIS A 87 2.16 2.25 -4.93
C HIS A 87 2.00 0.73 -5.15
N VAL A 88 2.62 -0.10 -4.31
CA VAL A 88 2.51 -1.56 -4.42
C VAL A 88 1.06 -2.04 -4.26
N LYS A 89 0.30 -1.45 -3.33
CA LYS A 89 -1.08 -1.84 -3.07
C LYS A 89 -2.05 -1.47 -4.20
N THR A 90 -1.78 -0.39 -4.93
CA THR A 90 -2.67 0.13 -5.98
C THR A 90 -2.23 -0.25 -7.39
N THR A 91 -1.04 -0.83 -7.55
CA THR A 91 -0.56 -1.27 -8.85
C THR A 91 -1.12 -2.65 -9.19
N HIS A 92 -1.61 -2.77 -10.42
CA HIS A 92 -1.99 -4.07 -10.97
C HIS A 92 -0.76 -4.78 -11.53
N TYR A 93 -0.46 -5.96 -11.02
CA TYR A 93 0.69 -6.76 -11.45
C TYR A 93 0.24 -7.99 -12.22
N ASP A 94 0.96 -8.33 -13.28
CA ASP A 94 0.82 -9.63 -13.94
C ASP A 94 1.43 -10.72 -13.04
N LEU A 95 0.58 -11.69 -12.66
CA LEU A 95 1.00 -12.80 -11.80
C LEU A 95 2.05 -13.70 -12.45
N SER A 96 2.09 -13.80 -13.78
CA SER A 96 3.13 -14.55 -14.49
C SER A 96 4.49 -13.89 -14.31
N CYS A 97 4.56 -12.58 -14.49
CA CYS A 97 5.79 -11.79 -14.30
C CYS A 97 6.31 -11.87 -12.84
N ILE A 98 5.41 -11.81 -11.85
CA ILE A 98 5.79 -11.97 -10.44
C ILE A 98 6.36 -13.37 -10.19
N ARG A 99 5.72 -14.42 -10.71
CA ARG A 99 6.14 -15.80 -10.55
C ARG A 99 7.52 -16.05 -11.17
N ASP A 100 7.73 -15.54 -12.38
CA ASP A 100 9.00 -15.69 -13.10
C ASP A 100 10.13 -14.95 -12.37
N THR A 101 9.86 -13.72 -11.91
CA THR A 101 10.81 -12.93 -11.12
C THR A 101 11.15 -13.65 -9.81
N PHE A 102 10.16 -14.20 -9.11
CA PHE A 102 10.35 -14.93 -7.87
C PHE A 102 11.20 -16.20 -8.09
N SER A 103 10.91 -16.95 -9.16
CA SER A 103 11.68 -18.15 -9.54
C SER A 103 13.13 -17.80 -9.85
N MET A 104 13.38 -16.71 -10.56
CA MET A 104 14.72 -16.19 -10.83
C MET A 104 15.45 -15.80 -9.53
N MET A 105 14.78 -15.10 -8.62
CA MET A 105 15.35 -14.71 -7.32
C MET A 105 15.69 -15.95 -6.49
N GLN A 106 14.84 -16.98 -6.48
CA GLN A 106 15.13 -18.24 -5.79
C GLN A 106 16.37 -18.93 -6.37
N ALA A 107 16.47 -19.03 -7.69
CA ALA A 107 17.64 -19.62 -8.35
C ALA A 107 18.94 -18.88 -7.98
N LEU A 108 18.93 -17.56 -8.02
CA LEU A 108 20.07 -16.73 -7.61
C LEU A 108 20.42 -16.91 -6.13
N PHE A 109 19.43 -17.05 -5.26
CA PHE A 109 19.63 -17.27 -3.83
C PHE A 109 20.29 -18.64 -3.58
N PHE A 110 19.83 -19.70 -4.25
CA PHE A 110 20.42 -21.04 -4.13
C PHE A 110 21.85 -21.07 -4.68
N GLU A 111 22.12 -20.44 -5.82
CA GLU A 111 23.48 -20.33 -6.37
C GLU A 111 24.43 -19.56 -5.41
N TYR A 112 23.90 -18.58 -4.66
CA TYR A 112 24.69 -17.79 -3.72
C TYR A 112 24.91 -18.47 -2.37
N SER A 113 23.99 -19.37 -1.94
CA SER A 113 23.98 -19.90 -0.57
C SER A 113 24.98 -21.00 -0.31
N GLU A 114 25.43 -21.76 -1.33
CA GLU A 114 26.30 -22.91 -1.07
C GLU A 114 27.80 -22.60 -1.05
N ASP A 115 28.30 -21.61 -1.79
CA ASP A 115 29.75 -21.38 -1.92
C ASP A 115 30.28 -20.00 -1.51
N LYS A 116 29.46 -18.99 -1.38
CA LYS A 116 29.92 -17.60 -1.26
C LYS A 116 29.65 -16.90 0.09
N VAL A 117 28.77 -17.44 0.91
CA VAL A 117 28.49 -16.86 2.25
C VAL A 117 29.62 -17.16 3.24
N LYS A 118 30.37 -18.23 3.02
CA LYS A 118 31.51 -18.59 3.89
C LYS A 118 32.74 -17.71 3.74
N ASN A 119 32.85 -16.92 2.67
CA ASN A 119 34.07 -16.17 2.33
C ASN A 119 33.91 -14.67 2.07
N LYS A 120 32.74 -14.06 2.33
CA LYS A 120 32.58 -12.61 2.23
C LYS A 120 32.35 -12.00 3.60
N ASN A 121 33.36 -11.24 4.07
CA ASN A 121 33.18 -10.28 5.15
C ASN A 121 32.01 -9.37 4.82
N PHE A 122 31.05 -9.29 5.73
CA PHE A 122 29.87 -8.43 5.63
C PHE A 122 30.17 -6.93 5.75
N ASP A 123 31.45 -6.54 5.73
CA ASP A 123 31.92 -5.17 5.94
C ASP A 123 31.57 -4.19 4.80
N ASN A 124 30.94 -4.66 3.72
CA ASN A 124 30.59 -3.84 2.54
C ASN A 124 29.09 -3.67 2.28
N ILE A 125 28.20 -3.94 3.23
CA ILE A 125 26.76 -3.72 3.05
C ILE A 125 26.38 -2.23 3.00
N SER A 126 27.26 -1.33 3.47
CA SER A 126 27.02 0.12 3.46
C SER A 126 27.01 0.77 2.07
N ASN A 127 27.39 0.05 1.01
CA ASN A 127 27.52 0.60 -0.34
C ASN A 127 26.38 0.25 -1.31
N TYR A 128 25.31 -0.44 -0.87
CA TYR A 128 24.12 -0.60 -1.68
C TYR A 128 23.16 0.57 -1.50
N THR A 129 23.46 1.68 -2.18
CA THR A 129 22.49 2.73 -2.42
C THR A 129 21.50 2.24 -3.48
N TYR A 130 20.28 1.92 -3.07
CA TYR A 130 19.19 1.69 -4.02
C TYR A 130 18.84 3.02 -4.71
N SER A 131 19.30 3.21 -5.93
CA SER A 131 18.76 4.26 -6.79
C SER A 131 17.44 3.77 -7.37
N VAL A 132 16.33 4.19 -6.78
CA VAL A 132 15.01 4.01 -7.40
C VAL A 132 14.83 5.16 -8.38
N SER A 133 15.04 4.90 -9.67
CA SER A 133 14.68 5.85 -10.71
C SER A 133 13.16 5.83 -10.89
N TYR A 134 12.51 6.94 -10.54
CA TYR A 134 11.11 7.16 -10.88
C TYR A 134 11.04 7.59 -12.33
N THR A 135 10.50 6.76 -13.21
CA THR A 135 9.99 7.20 -14.51
C THR A 135 8.58 7.74 -14.28
N HIS A 136 8.38 9.00 -14.63
CA HIS A 136 7.09 9.68 -14.70
C HIS A 136 6.21 9.08 -15.80
#